data_141312e519bfb3adfb43ed15cc4f5b76
#
_entry.id   141312e519bfb3adfb43ed15cc4f5b76
#
_cell.length_a   1.000
_cell.length_b   1.000
_cell.length_c   1.000
_cell.angle_alpha   90.00
_cell.angle_beta   90.00
_cell.angle_gamma   90.00
#
_symmetry.space_group_name_H-M   'P 1'
#
loop_
_entity.id
_entity.type
_entity.pdbx_description
1 polymer ?
#
loop_
_entity_poly.entity_id
_entity_poly.type
_entity_poly.pdbx_seq_one_letter_code
_entity_poly.pdbx_strand_id
1 'polypeptide(L)'
;LSHRTSIKDGLGRHIGSCGPLNRNFLKQTWFERKNLFCTLNIDQQMAFLIRHDYILRQTFESMSFIKLELSEHFPGLDKGLKSPLLKSLSQGVNGLWLDDLGAGNANVVSLIEGYFEVVKVDRCFFNEQVQKPTFNQLIASIKKHCDKIIIEGIENRDHMGLLREVGIWGLQGYLFKSVPFKNVDSLL
;
A
#
# COMPACT_ATOMS: atom_id res chain seq x y z
N LEU A 1 13.94 9.75 -10.21
CA LEU A 1 12.64 9.36 -9.65
C LEU A 1 12.89 8.27 -8.62
N SER A 2 12.78 8.62 -7.34
CA SER A 2 12.99 7.64 -6.26
C SER A 2 11.66 6.90 -6.04
N HIS A 3 11.47 5.77 -6.71
CA HIS A 3 10.39 4.86 -6.35
C HIS A 3 10.69 4.28 -4.96
N ARG A 4 9.87 4.62 -3.99
CA ARG A 4 9.94 4.01 -2.66
C ARG A 4 9.24 2.67 -2.72
N THR A 5 9.93 1.63 -2.28
CA THR A 5 9.39 0.28 -2.18
C THR A 5 9.43 -0.12 -0.71
N SER A 6 8.37 -0.67 -0.20
CA SER A 6 8.31 -1.16 1.17
C SER A 6 8.05 -2.66 1.23
N ILE A 7 8.51 -3.30 2.30
CA ILE A 7 8.32 -4.73 2.54
C ILE A 7 7.43 -4.88 3.77
N LYS A 8 6.40 -5.72 3.63
CA LYS A 8 5.42 -5.99 4.69
C LYS A 8 5.21 -7.48 4.84
N ASP A 9 4.90 -7.93 6.05
CA ASP A 9 4.51 -9.32 6.28
C ASP A 9 3.04 -9.56 5.91
N GLY A 10 2.61 -10.81 5.96
CA GLY A 10 1.22 -11.21 5.69
C GLY A 10 0.17 -10.59 6.62
N LEU A 11 0.60 -9.91 7.68
CA LEU A 11 -0.25 -9.13 8.60
C LEU A 11 -0.16 -7.62 8.34
N GLY A 12 0.48 -7.19 7.23
CA GLY A 12 0.61 -5.78 6.85
C GLY A 12 1.65 -4.97 7.62
N ARG A 13 2.48 -5.62 8.45
CA ARG A 13 3.53 -4.92 9.20
C ARG A 13 4.67 -4.52 8.27
N HIS A 14 5.14 -3.29 8.42
CA HIS A 14 6.28 -2.80 7.66
C HIS A 14 7.56 -3.49 8.10
N ILE A 15 8.29 -4.09 7.17
CA ILE A 15 9.54 -4.80 7.45
C ILE A 15 10.74 -4.05 6.89
N GLY A 16 10.58 -3.33 5.78
CA GLY A 16 11.68 -2.60 5.17
C GLY A 16 11.26 -1.81 3.92
N SER A 17 12.20 -1.10 3.34
CA SER A 17 12.01 -0.40 2.07
C SER A 17 13.00 -0.89 1.01
N CYS A 18 12.53 -1.06 -0.21
CA CYS A 18 13.38 -1.38 -1.35
C CYS A 18 13.69 -0.14 -2.19
N GLY A 19 14.90 -0.11 -2.74
CA GLY A 19 15.29 0.82 -3.79
C GLY A 19 14.70 0.46 -5.16
N PRO A 20 15.13 1.14 -6.24
CA PRO A 20 14.62 0.88 -7.59
C PRO A 20 14.80 -0.58 -7.99
N LEU A 21 13.87 -1.07 -8.81
CA LEU A 21 13.87 -2.40 -9.41
C LEU A 21 15.25 -2.76 -9.95
N ASN A 22 16.03 -3.46 -9.18
CA ASN A 22 17.31 -4.01 -9.59
C ASN A 22 17.14 -5.53 -9.68
N ARG A 23 17.93 -6.20 -10.52
CA ARG A 23 17.92 -7.65 -10.83
C ARG A 23 17.95 -8.59 -9.61
N ASN A 24 17.98 -8.06 -8.41
CA ASN A 24 17.91 -8.79 -7.14
C ASN A 24 16.47 -9.11 -6.66
N PHE A 25 15.49 -9.11 -7.56
CA PHE A 25 14.24 -9.86 -7.34
C PHE A 25 14.45 -11.38 -7.15
N LEU A 26 15.71 -11.78 -7.05
CA LEU A 26 16.18 -13.13 -6.69
C LEU A 26 15.73 -13.62 -5.30
N LYS A 27 15.00 -12.77 -4.53
CA LYS A 27 14.43 -13.18 -3.24
C LYS A 27 12.96 -13.62 -3.33
N GLN A 28 12.43 -13.85 -4.53
CA GLN A 28 11.04 -14.31 -4.70
C GLN A 28 10.70 -15.46 -3.75
N THR A 29 11.49 -16.51 -3.78
CA THR A 29 11.31 -17.68 -2.91
C THR A 29 11.35 -17.32 -1.41
N TRP A 30 12.12 -16.28 -1.03
CA TRP A 30 12.19 -15.83 0.35
C TRP A 30 10.90 -15.09 0.75
N PHE A 31 10.37 -14.19 -0.11
CA PHE A 31 9.10 -13.51 0.11
C PHE A 31 7.94 -14.51 0.24
N GLU A 32 7.86 -15.47 -0.69
CA GLU A 32 6.82 -16.48 -0.72
C GLU A 32 6.86 -17.38 0.51
N ARG A 33 8.05 -17.91 0.87
CA ARG A 33 8.22 -18.77 2.05
C ARG A 33 7.88 -18.06 3.37
N LYS A 34 8.12 -16.76 3.46
CA LYS A 34 7.87 -15.95 4.65
C LYS A 34 6.51 -15.28 4.64
N ASN A 35 5.71 -15.47 3.59
CA ASN A 35 4.43 -14.82 3.37
C ASN A 35 4.54 -13.29 3.53
N LEU A 36 5.50 -12.69 2.81
CA LEU A 36 5.78 -11.26 2.84
C LEU A 36 5.32 -10.59 1.55
N PHE A 37 4.95 -9.32 1.65
CA PHE A 37 4.67 -8.48 0.49
C PHE A 37 5.80 -7.48 0.25
N CYS A 38 6.05 -7.20 -1.01
CA CYS A 38 6.90 -6.11 -1.46
C CYS A 38 6.03 -5.10 -2.20
N THR A 39 5.92 -3.89 -1.70
CA THR A 39 5.12 -2.84 -2.32
C THR A 39 5.98 -1.93 -3.18
N LEU A 40 5.47 -1.55 -4.35
CA LEU A 40 6.10 -0.66 -5.31
C LEU A 40 5.19 0.54 -5.56
N ASN A 41 5.68 1.73 -5.22
CA ASN A 41 5.02 2.96 -5.66
C ASN A 41 5.20 3.13 -7.16
N ILE A 42 4.10 3.27 -7.89
CA ILE A 42 4.12 3.50 -9.32
C ILE A 42 3.48 4.85 -9.68
N ASP A 43 4.07 5.51 -10.65
CA ASP A 43 3.52 6.69 -11.29
C ASP A 43 2.72 6.33 -12.55
N GLN A 44 2.14 7.34 -13.19
CA GLN A 44 1.37 7.16 -14.42
C GLN A 44 2.20 6.55 -15.56
N GLN A 45 3.49 6.88 -15.65
CA GLN A 45 4.35 6.36 -16.71
C GLN A 45 4.60 4.86 -16.52
N MET A 46 4.91 4.43 -15.29
CA MET A 46 5.07 3.01 -14.97
C MET A 46 3.76 2.24 -15.17
N ALA A 47 2.64 2.80 -14.74
CA ALA A 47 1.32 2.21 -14.96
C ALA A 47 1.02 2.02 -16.46
N PHE A 48 1.38 3.01 -17.29
CA PHE A 48 1.25 2.93 -18.74
C PHE A 48 2.14 1.84 -19.33
N LEU A 49 3.40 1.73 -18.90
CA LEU A 49 4.32 0.67 -19.32
C LEU A 49 3.79 -0.72 -18.94
N ILE A 50 3.34 -0.92 -17.71
CA ILE A 50 2.75 -2.20 -17.27
C ILE A 50 1.55 -2.59 -18.14
N ARG A 51 0.74 -1.60 -18.53
CA ARG A 51 -0.41 -1.85 -19.41
C ARG A 51 -0.01 -2.29 -20.82
N HIS A 52 1.02 -1.68 -21.40
CA HIS A 52 1.34 -1.81 -22.84
C HIS A 52 2.51 -2.76 -23.11
N ASP A 53 3.36 -3.04 -22.15
CA ASP A 53 4.44 -4.01 -22.25
C ASP A 53 3.97 -5.36 -21.69
N TYR A 54 3.77 -6.30 -22.61
CA TYR A 54 3.31 -7.66 -22.30
C TYR A 54 4.29 -8.41 -21.37
N ILE A 55 5.59 -8.27 -21.60
CA ILE A 55 6.61 -8.96 -20.80
C ILE A 55 6.64 -8.41 -19.38
N LEU A 56 6.60 -7.08 -19.25
CA LEU A 56 6.56 -6.41 -17.96
C LEU A 56 5.31 -6.81 -17.16
N ARG A 57 4.15 -6.81 -17.81
CA ARG A 57 2.88 -7.22 -17.21
C ARG A 57 2.94 -8.67 -16.73
N GLN A 58 3.37 -9.61 -17.57
CA GLN A 58 3.52 -11.02 -17.15
C GLN A 58 4.49 -11.17 -15.98
N THR A 59 5.54 -10.37 -15.97
CA THR A 59 6.50 -10.37 -14.84
C THR A 59 5.79 -10.00 -13.53
N PHE A 60 5.00 -8.94 -13.52
CA PHE A 60 4.24 -8.56 -12.32
C PHE A 60 3.16 -9.59 -11.95
N GLU A 61 2.44 -10.11 -12.94
CA GLU A 61 1.43 -11.16 -12.72
C GLU A 61 2.03 -12.42 -12.09
N SER A 62 3.27 -12.79 -12.46
CA SER A 62 3.96 -13.97 -11.93
C SER A 62 4.50 -13.79 -10.50
N MET A 63 4.63 -12.56 -10.01
CA MET A 63 5.19 -12.23 -8.71
C MET A 63 4.10 -11.88 -7.70
N SER A 64 3.41 -12.90 -7.15
CA SER A 64 2.25 -12.73 -6.26
C SER A 64 2.52 -11.90 -5.01
N PHE A 65 3.78 -11.85 -4.57
CA PHE A 65 4.23 -11.06 -3.43
C PHE A 65 4.39 -9.56 -3.72
N ILE A 66 4.37 -9.15 -5.00
CA ILE A 66 4.45 -7.73 -5.37
C ILE A 66 3.06 -7.11 -5.37
N LYS A 67 2.94 -5.96 -4.69
CA LYS A 67 1.75 -5.11 -4.67
C LYS A 67 2.10 -3.73 -5.19
N LEU A 68 1.24 -3.16 -6.03
CA LEU A 68 1.47 -1.82 -6.57
C LEU A 68 0.75 -0.78 -5.71
N GLU A 69 1.48 0.26 -5.31
CA GLU A 69 0.94 1.40 -4.57
C GLU A 69 0.70 2.58 -5.51
N LEU A 70 -0.52 3.11 -5.48
CA LEU A 70 -0.93 4.33 -6.17
C LEU A 70 -1.19 5.41 -5.11
N SER A 71 -0.56 6.59 -5.29
CA SER A 71 -0.88 7.75 -4.46
C SER A 71 -2.31 8.23 -4.71
N GLU A 72 -2.93 8.87 -3.71
CA GLU A 72 -4.26 9.50 -3.88
C GLU A 72 -4.31 10.54 -5.01
N HIS A 73 -3.14 11.07 -5.40
CA HIS A 73 -3.01 12.02 -6.52
C HIS A 73 -2.81 11.36 -7.89
N PHE A 74 -2.92 10.03 -7.96
CA PHE A 74 -2.73 9.32 -9.22
C PHE A 74 -3.77 9.77 -10.26
N PRO A 75 -3.34 10.16 -11.48
CA PRO A 75 -4.22 10.71 -12.50
C PRO A 75 -5.36 9.76 -12.88
N GLY A 76 -6.59 10.24 -12.80
CA GLY A 76 -7.78 9.47 -13.14
C GLY A 76 -8.31 8.58 -12.01
N LEU A 77 -7.78 8.71 -10.80
CA LEU A 77 -8.28 7.99 -9.63
C LEU A 77 -9.75 8.35 -9.33
N ASP A 78 -10.13 9.62 -9.57
CA ASP A 78 -11.49 10.14 -9.49
C ASP A 78 -12.49 9.47 -10.45
N LYS A 79 -11.99 8.86 -11.51
CA LYS A 79 -12.78 8.14 -12.53
C LYS A 79 -12.96 6.66 -12.21
N GLY A 80 -12.23 6.15 -11.23
CA GLY A 80 -12.28 4.75 -10.84
C GLY A 80 -12.06 3.80 -12.04
N LEU A 81 -12.83 2.72 -12.11
CA LEU A 81 -12.77 1.73 -13.19
C LEU A 81 -13.24 2.26 -14.56
N LYS A 82 -13.79 3.47 -14.65
CA LYS A 82 -14.02 4.15 -15.94
C LYS A 82 -12.70 4.60 -16.58
N SER A 83 -11.63 4.73 -15.77
CA SER A 83 -10.27 4.92 -16.29
C SER A 83 -9.76 3.60 -16.90
N PRO A 84 -9.48 3.55 -18.22
CA PRO A 84 -8.97 2.33 -18.84
C PRO A 84 -7.62 1.87 -18.25
N LEU A 85 -6.84 2.80 -17.74
CA LEU A 85 -5.55 2.52 -17.10
C LEU A 85 -5.76 1.83 -15.76
N LEU A 86 -6.61 2.38 -14.87
CA LEU A 86 -6.91 1.78 -13.57
C LEU A 86 -7.57 0.42 -13.72
N LYS A 87 -8.52 0.30 -14.64
CA LYS A 87 -9.17 -0.98 -14.96
C LYS A 87 -8.15 -2.04 -15.39
N SER A 88 -7.21 -1.66 -16.28
CA SER A 88 -6.16 -2.57 -16.72
C SER A 88 -5.23 -3.00 -15.58
N LEU A 89 -4.85 -2.06 -14.71
CA LEU A 89 -4.03 -2.39 -13.52
C LEU A 89 -4.76 -3.32 -12.57
N SER A 90 -6.02 -3.02 -12.23
CA SER A 90 -6.79 -3.84 -11.29
C SER A 90 -6.99 -5.29 -11.75
N GLN A 91 -6.93 -5.54 -13.05
CA GLN A 91 -7.07 -6.86 -13.66
C GLN A 91 -5.75 -7.57 -13.95
N GLY A 92 -4.65 -6.82 -14.07
CA GLY A 92 -3.37 -7.30 -14.56
C GLY A 92 -2.25 -7.34 -13.52
N VAL A 93 -2.54 -7.09 -12.23
CA VAL A 93 -1.53 -7.16 -11.17
C VAL A 93 -2.08 -7.85 -9.92
N ASN A 94 -1.18 -8.33 -9.08
CA ASN A 94 -1.53 -9.14 -7.89
C ASN A 94 -2.10 -8.35 -6.70
N GLY A 95 -2.43 -7.09 -6.88
CA GLY A 95 -3.09 -6.23 -5.90
C GLY A 95 -2.68 -4.78 -6.04
N LEU A 96 -3.67 -3.90 -5.99
CA LEU A 96 -3.49 -2.45 -5.93
C LEU A 96 -3.71 -1.99 -4.49
N TRP A 97 -2.83 -1.12 -4.02
CA TRP A 97 -2.91 -0.47 -2.73
C TRP A 97 -3.01 1.03 -2.94
N LEU A 98 -3.88 1.69 -2.19
CA LEU A 98 -3.98 3.15 -2.19
C LEU A 98 -3.05 3.71 -1.12
N ASP A 99 -2.16 4.61 -1.52
CA ASP A 99 -1.19 5.28 -0.65
C ASP A 99 -1.61 6.72 -0.35
N ASP A 100 -1.18 7.22 0.81
CA ASP A 100 -1.34 8.61 1.26
C ASP A 100 -2.81 9.09 1.38
N LEU A 101 -3.78 8.21 1.71
CA LEU A 101 -5.18 8.62 1.88
C LEU A 101 -5.29 9.71 2.95
N GLY A 102 -5.76 10.88 2.55
CA GLY A 102 -5.97 12.05 3.41
C GLY A 102 -4.86 13.09 3.36
N ALA A 103 -3.78 12.88 2.60
CA ALA A 103 -2.73 13.88 2.44
C ALA A 103 -3.16 15.11 1.64
N GLY A 104 -4.26 15.01 0.90
CA GLY A 104 -4.83 16.10 0.11
C GLY A 104 -6.34 16.24 0.27
N ASN A 105 -7.04 16.46 -0.82
CA ASN A 105 -8.51 16.50 -0.86
C ASN A 105 -9.09 15.08 -0.99
N ALA A 106 -8.67 14.16 -0.13
CA ALA A 106 -9.04 12.75 -0.19
C ALA A 106 -10.55 12.61 -0.26
N ASN A 107 -11.00 12.27 -1.42
CA ASN A 107 -12.38 11.90 -1.62
C ASN A 107 -12.48 10.38 -1.39
N VAL A 108 -13.16 9.97 -0.34
CA VAL A 108 -13.51 8.55 -0.08
C VAL A 108 -14.17 7.91 -1.33
N VAL A 109 -14.59 8.73 -2.29
CA VAL A 109 -15.14 8.32 -3.60
C VAL A 109 -14.19 7.39 -4.37
N SER A 110 -12.87 7.59 -4.30
CA SER A 110 -11.90 6.70 -4.97
C SER A 110 -11.87 5.29 -4.37
N LEU A 111 -12.39 5.09 -3.16
CA LEU A 111 -12.51 3.78 -2.52
C LEU A 111 -13.78 3.03 -2.90
N ILE A 112 -14.81 3.72 -3.41
CA ILE A 112 -16.18 3.21 -3.58
C ILE A 112 -16.23 2.01 -4.54
N GLU A 113 -15.33 1.90 -5.49
CA GLU A 113 -15.35 0.81 -6.49
C GLU A 113 -14.64 -0.49 -6.04
N GLY A 114 -14.04 -0.50 -4.84
CA GLY A 114 -13.56 -1.74 -4.20
C GLY A 114 -12.41 -2.46 -4.92
N TYR A 115 -11.62 -1.78 -5.75
CA TYR A 115 -10.50 -2.41 -6.45
C TYR A 115 -9.16 -2.31 -5.69
N PHE A 116 -9.12 -1.56 -4.59
CA PHE A 116 -7.96 -1.56 -3.71
C PHE A 116 -8.03 -2.71 -2.69
N GLU A 117 -6.97 -3.48 -2.61
CA GLU A 117 -6.81 -4.52 -1.60
C GLU A 117 -6.50 -3.95 -0.22
N VAL A 118 -5.73 -2.86 -0.19
CA VAL A 118 -5.28 -2.16 1.02
C VAL A 118 -5.35 -0.67 0.81
N VAL A 119 -5.69 0.06 1.87
CA VAL A 119 -5.62 1.51 1.94
C VAL A 119 -4.65 1.92 3.04
N LYS A 120 -3.73 2.83 2.72
CA LYS A 120 -2.79 3.41 3.66
C LYS A 120 -3.23 4.82 4.00
N VAL A 121 -3.44 5.07 5.28
CA VAL A 121 -3.87 6.37 5.80
C VAL A 121 -2.64 7.19 6.14
N ASP A 122 -2.55 8.38 5.55
CA ASP A 122 -1.43 9.31 5.75
C ASP A 122 -1.26 9.68 7.22
N ARG A 123 0.01 9.86 7.62
CA ARG A 123 0.40 10.22 8.99
C ARG A 123 -0.27 11.52 9.48
N CYS A 124 -0.25 12.58 8.66
CA CYS A 124 -0.77 13.88 9.09
C CYS A 124 -2.28 13.80 9.27
N PHE A 125 -2.95 13.16 8.34
CA PHE A 125 -4.38 12.91 8.42
C PHE A 125 -4.75 12.04 9.64
N PHE A 126 -4.02 10.95 9.87
CA PHE A 126 -4.22 10.12 11.04
C PHE A 126 -4.09 10.94 12.35
N ASN A 127 -3.00 11.69 12.52
CA ASN A 127 -2.74 12.49 13.73
C ASN A 127 -3.82 13.54 13.97
N GLU A 128 -4.39 14.12 12.89
CA GLU A 128 -5.49 15.06 12.98
C GLU A 128 -6.80 14.38 13.39
N GLN A 129 -7.08 13.19 12.85
CA GLN A 129 -8.37 12.52 13.03
C GLN A 129 -8.46 11.69 14.30
N VAL A 130 -7.35 11.08 14.75
CA VAL A 130 -7.34 10.14 15.89
C VAL A 130 -7.82 10.76 17.20
N GLN A 131 -7.67 12.07 17.36
CA GLN A 131 -8.13 12.83 18.52
C GLN A 131 -9.63 13.20 18.47
N LYS A 132 -10.28 13.00 17.31
CA LYS A 132 -11.69 13.40 17.14
C LYS A 132 -12.63 12.27 17.56
N PRO A 133 -13.76 12.59 18.19
CA PRO A 133 -14.79 11.59 18.54
C PRO A 133 -15.32 10.79 17.34
N THR A 134 -15.15 11.35 16.13
CA THR A 134 -15.60 10.75 14.86
C THR A 134 -14.62 9.76 14.25
N PHE A 135 -13.45 9.54 14.87
CA PHE A 135 -12.42 8.67 14.31
C PHE A 135 -12.92 7.24 14.03
N ASN A 136 -13.65 6.64 14.97
CA ASN A 136 -14.21 5.29 14.80
C ASN A 136 -15.18 5.22 13.62
N GLN A 137 -15.98 6.28 13.43
CA GLN A 137 -16.92 6.37 12.30
C GLN A 137 -16.19 6.54 10.96
N LEU A 138 -15.10 7.30 10.94
CA LEU A 138 -14.23 7.44 9.78
C LEU A 138 -13.66 6.09 9.36
N ILE A 139 -13.04 5.35 10.30
CA ILE A 139 -12.48 4.03 10.02
C ILE A 139 -13.58 3.05 9.57
N ALA A 140 -14.73 3.05 10.21
CA ALA A 140 -15.87 2.23 9.81
C ALA A 140 -16.37 2.59 8.39
N SER A 141 -16.31 3.87 8.01
CA SER A 141 -16.67 4.31 6.66
C SER A 141 -15.68 3.80 5.61
N ILE A 142 -14.37 3.90 5.88
CA ILE A 142 -13.33 3.36 4.98
C ILE A 142 -13.49 1.84 4.84
N LYS A 143 -13.75 1.13 5.93
CA LYS A 143 -13.94 -0.34 5.96
C LYS A 143 -15.10 -0.84 5.12
N LYS A 144 -16.10 -0.03 4.86
CA LYS A 144 -17.18 -0.41 3.91
C LYS A 144 -16.68 -0.64 2.48
N HIS A 145 -15.52 -0.09 2.14
CA HIS A 145 -14.97 -0.13 0.80
C HIS A 145 -13.63 -0.90 0.72
N CYS A 146 -12.87 -0.95 1.83
CA CYS A 146 -11.62 -1.67 1.94
C CYS A 146 -11.39 -2.14 3.39
N ASP A 147 -11.39 -3.43 3.62
CA ASP A 147 -11.24 -4.00 4.98
C ASP A 147 -9.83 -3.84 5.55
N LYS A 148 -8.81 -3.83 4.68
CA LYS A 148 -7.42 -3.77 5.09
C LYS A 148 -6.92 -2.32 5.10
N ILE A 149 -6.82 -1.75 6.30
CA ILE A 149 -6.33 -0.38 6.50
C ILE A 149 -4.97 -0.44 7.19
N ILE A 150 -4.00 0.30 6.65
CA ILE A 150 -2.69 0.55 7.26
C ILE A 150 -2.66 2.00 7.73
N ILE A 151 -2.19 2.23 8.95
CA ILE A 151 -1.88 3.58 9.44
C ILE A 151 -0.39 3.84 9.29
N GLU A 152 -0.04 4.96 8.67
CA GLU A 152 1.33 5.38 8.47
C GLU A 152 1.85 6.32 9.56
N GLY A 153 3.18 6.46 9.63
CA GLY A 153 3.83 7.40 10.53
C GLY A 153 3.73 7.07 12.03
N ILE A 154 3.54 5.80 12.39
CA ILE A 154 3.50 5.37 13.79
C ILE A 154 4.90 5.48 14.40
N GLU A 155 5.06 6.33 15.43
CA GLU A 155 6.33 6.60 16.11
C GLU A 155 6.36 6.07 17.56
N ASN A 156 5.19 5.91 18.17
CA ASN A 156 5.04 5.46 19.57
C ASN A 156 3.87 4.47 19.70
N ARG A 157 3.55 4.07 20.93
CA ARG A 157 2.50 3.09 21.22
C ARG A 157 1.19 3.70 21.72
N ASP A 158 1.05 5.03 21.73
CA ASP A 158 -0.02 5.73 22.42
C ASP A 158 -1.43 5.34 21.90
N HIS A 159 -1.57 5.06 20.62
CA HIS A 159 -2.87 4.74 20.01
C HIS A 159 -3.08 3.24 19.75
N MET A 160 -2.16 2.36 20.18
CA MET A 160 -2.21 0.93 19.85
C MET A 160 -3.50 0.24 20.32
N GLY A 161 -4.03 0.63 21.50
CA GLY A 161 -5.29 0.09 22.01
C GLY A 161 -6.46 0.42 21.10
N LEU A 162 -6.62 1.71 20.78
CA LEU A 162 -7.66 2.21 19.90
C LEU A 162 -7.57 1.60 18.49
N LEU A 163 -6.36 1.56 17.91
CA LEU A 163 -6.15 1.02 16.56
C LEU A 163 -6.50 -0.48 16.48
N ARG A 164 -6.24 -1.23 17.54
CA ARG A 164 -6.66 -2.63 17.65
C ARG A 164 -8.17 -2.75 17.78
N GLU A 165 -8.79 -1.92 18.61
CA GLU A 165 -10.26 -1.91 18.83
C GLU A 165 -11.01 -1.63 17.53
N VAL A 166 -10.59 -0.61 16.77
CA VAL A 166 -11.22 -0.30 15.47
C VAL A 166 -10.80 -1.27 14.35
N GLY A 167 -9.96 -2.27 14.67
CA GLY A 167 -9.56 -3.34 13.78
C GLY A 167 -8.69 -2.87 12.61
N ILE A 168 -7.69 -2.03 12.89
CA ILE A 168 -6.67 -1.68 11.89
C ILE A 168 -5.86 -2.92 11.55
N TRP A 169 -5.67 -3.15 10.23
CA TRP A 169 -4.99 -4.34 9.72
C TRP A 169 -3.46 -4.25 9.83
N GLY A 170 -2.87 -3.08 9.62
CA GLY A 170 -1.43 -2.91 9.63
C GLY A 170 -0.97 -1.53 10.10
N LEU A 171 0.29 -1.45 10.52
CA LEU A 171 0.93 -0.23 10.99
C LEU A 171 2.28 -0.06 10.30
N GLN A 172 2.61 1.17 9.95
CA GLN A 172 3.89 1.55 9.35
C GLN A 172 4.45 2.79 10.03
N GLY A 173 5.75 2.83 10.32
CA GLY A 173 6.40 4.01 10.89
C GLY A 173 7.69 3.70 11.64
N TYR A 174 8.28 4.72 12.24
CA TYR A 174 9.59 4.62 12.91
C TYR A 174 9.58 3.78 14.19
N LEU A 175 8.40 3.48 14.74
CA LEU A 175 8.28 2.51 15.84
C LEU A 175 8.82 1.13 15.46
N PHE A 176 8.80 0.78 14.18
CA PHE A 176 9.22 -0.51 13.68
C PHE A 176 10.62 -0.42 13.07
N LYS A 177 11.45 -1.43 13.37
CA LYS A 177 12.79 -1.54 12.78
C LYS A 177 12.68 -1.63 11.25
N SER A 178 13.47 -0.83 10.56
CA SER A 178 13.62 -0.90 9.11
C SER A 178 15.07 -1.20 8.74
N VAL A 179 15.27 -1.90 7.63
CA VAL A 179 16.61 -2.18 7.07
C VAL A 179 16.59 -1.95 5.56
N PRO A 180 17.74 -1.67 4.94
CA PRO A 180 17.86 -1.67 3.49
C PRO A 180 17.46 -3.03 2.92
N PHE A 181 16.88 -3.05 1.72
CA PHE A 181 16.41 -4.28 1.05
C PHE A 181 17.44 -5.41 1.02
N LYS A 182 18.71 -5.08 0.78
CA LYS A 182 19.81 -6.06 0.76
C LYS A 182 19.99 -6.83 2.08
N ASN A 183 19.53 -6.25 3.18
CA ASN A 183 19.67 -6.78 4.55
C ASN A 183 18.34 -7.28 5.12
N VAL A 184 17.29 -7.40 4.30
CA VAL A 184 15.94 -7.73 4.76
C VAL A 184 15.89 -9.07 5.51
N ASP A 185 16.77 -10.01 5.17
CA ASP A 185 16.88 -11.31 5.84
C ASP A 185 17.22 -11.18 7.34
N SER A 186 17.78 -10.05 7.76
CA SER A 186 18.14 -9.78 9.16
C SER A 186 16.97 -9.32 10.05
N LEU A 187 15.77 -9.18 9.48
CA LEU A 187 14.56 -8.76 10.21
C LEU A 187 13.73 -9.93 10.75
N LEU A 188 14.00 -11.16 10.28
CA LEU A 188 13.23 -12.36 10.63
C LEU A 188 14.12 -13.44 11.18
#